data_13bd7426d7812e76d827e95f6f34e151
#
_entry.id   13bd7426d7812e76d827e95f6f34e151
#
_cell.length_a   1.000
_cell.length_b   1.000
_cell.length_c   1.000
_cell.angle_alpha   90.00
_cell.angle_beta   90.00
_cell.angle_gamma   90.00
#
_symmetry.space_group_name_H-M   'P 1'
#
loop_
_entity.id
_entity.type
_entity.pdbx_description
1 polymer ?
#
loop_
_entity_poly.entity_id
_entity_poly.type
_entity_poly.pdbx_seq_one_letter_code
_entity_poly.pdbx_strand_id
1 'polypeptide(L)'
;NGVSIDGLKVKDYSLMYGSNIALTIDSSGRTTQPNQPAFLAQPTSAQLNLVPNGYRDIDLGTERFDRGSNFASSVFTAPITGVYQLNMSIGLQNNVDKNADFYQIELSTSNRDYAWIIDPNFEASIGTPVYWHSTLSVLADMDANDTAKIRFYQGGGSTQTDIGTNTYFSGFLVA
;
A
#
# COMPACT_ATOMS: atom_id res chain seq x y z
N ASN A 1 25.66 25.83 -19.46
CA ASN A 1 25.04 26.59 -20.55
C ASN A 1 23.56 26.18 -20.58
N GLY A 2 22.68 26.97 -19.93
CA GLY A 2 21.23 26.79 -20.01
C GLY A 2 20.72 27.38 -21.33
N VAL A 3 19.82 26.68 -21.99
CA VAL A 3 19.04 27.23 -23.08
C VAL A 3 17.79 27.89 -22.46
N SER A 4 17.72 29.24 -22.52
CA SER A 4 16.47 29.96 -22.22
C SER A 4 15.65 30.00 -23.50
N ILE A 5 14.43 29.45 -23.45
CA ILE A 5 13.46 29.53 -24.54
C ILE A 5 12.37 30.48 -24.08
N ASP A 6 12.48 31.75 -24.48
CA ASP A 6 11.47 32.76 -24.19
C ASP A 6 10.36 32.70 -25.25
N GLY A 7 9.12 32.54 -24.81
CA GLY A 7 7.95 32.58 -25.68
C GLY A 7 7.64 31.29 -26.47
N LEU A 8 8.26 30.15 -26.15
CA LEU A 8 7.93 28.89 -26.81
C LEU A 8 6.53 28.40 -26.40
N LYS A 9 5.56 28.54 -27.31
CA LYS A 9 4.23 27.92 -27.19
C LYS A 9 4.25 26.57 -27.89
N VAL A 10 4.49 25.48 -27.17
CA VAL A 10 4.35 24.13 -27.72
C VAL A 10 3.03 23.53 -27.26
N LYS A 11 2.41 22.78 -28.14
CA LYS A 11 1.11 22.15 -27.89
C LYS A 11 1.28 21.01 -26.88
N ASP A 12 2.37 20.28 -26.95
CA ASP A 12 2.75 19.20 -26.03
C ASP A 12 4.26 19.34 -25.73
N TYR A 13 4.62 19.36 -24.47
CA TYR A 13 6.01 19.46 -24.03
C TYR A 13 6.41 18.20 -23.25
N SER A 14 7.52 17.59 -23.63
CA SER A 14 8.09 16.44 -22.91
C SER A 14 9.54 16.73 -22.52
N LEU A 15 9.85 16.55 -21.23
CA LEU A 15 11.22 16.48 -20.76
C LEU A 15 11.68 15.03 -20.86
N MET A 16 12.79 14.80 -21.57
CA MET A 16 13.30 13.46 -21.83
C MET A 16 14.71 13.27 -21.28
N TYR A 17 15.03 12.05 -20.84
CA TYR A 17 16.38 11.57 -20.61
C TYR A 17 16.62 10.35 -21.52
N GLY A 18 17.48 10.53 -22.52
CA GLY A 18 17.60 9.54 -23.60
C GLY A 18 16.30 9.39 -24.38
N SER A 19 15.78 8.17 -24.50
CA SER A 19 14.47 7.87 -25.10
C SER A 19 13.32 7.88 -24.11
N ASN A 20 13.58 8.07 -22.81
CA ASN A 20 12.57 8.00 -21.75
C ASN A 20 11.95 9.37 -21.49
N ILE A 21 10.62 9.43 -21.47
CA ILE A 21 9.87 10.63 -21.09
C ILE A 21 9.84 10.71 -19.56
N ALA A 22 10.51 11.73 -19.00
CA ALA A 22 10.50 11.99 -17.56
C ALA A 22 9.25 12.76 -17.13
N LEU A 23 8.80 13.73 -17.96
CA LEU A 23 7.66 14.58 -17.70
C LEU A 23 6.98 14.99 -19.01
N THR A 24 5.66 15.01 -19.03
CA THR A 24 4.86 15.57 -20.12
C THR A 24 3.95 16.67 -19.60
N ILE A 25 3.84 17.77 -20.36
CA ILE A 25 2.80 18.81 -20.15
C ILE A 25 1.90 18.77 -21.36
N ASP A 26 0.61 18.47 -21.15
CA ASP A 26 -0.37 18.40 -22.23
C ASP A 26 -0.89 19.78 -22.65
N SER A 27 -1.73 19.82 -23.68
CA SER A 27 -2.32 21.06 -24.21
C SER A 27 -3.21 21.81 -23.23
N SER A 28 -3.61 21.18 -22.13
CA SER A 28 -4.38 21.77 -21.01
C SER A 28 -3.50 22.22 -19.85
N GLY A 29 -2.17 22.09 -19.96
CA GLY A 29 -1.21 22.43 -18.92
C GLY A 29 -1.10 21.40 -17.79
N ARG A 30 -1.63 20.17 -17.99
CA ARG A 30 -1.54 19.11 -16.98
C ARG A 30 -0.22 18.37 -17.13
N THR A 31 0.43 18.10 -16.00
CA THR A 31 1.70 17.39 -15.96
C THR A 31 1.50 15.91 -15.61
N THR A 32 2.24 15.04 -16.29
CA THR A 32 2.35 13.63 -15.96
C THR A 32 3.80 13.19 -15.90
N GLN A 33 4.10 12.24 -15.02
CA GLN A 33 5.41 11.61 -14.86
C GLN A 33 5.24 10.10 -15.07
N PRO A 34 5.31 9.61 -16.32
CA PRO A 34 4.94 8.24 -16.65
C PRO A 34 5.84 7.18 -15.99
N ASN A 35 7.08 7.53 -15.65
CA ASN A 35 8.05 6.64 -15.01
C ASN A 35 8.06 6.77 -13.48
N GLN A 36 7.18 7.59 -12.89
CA GLN A 36 7.09 7.69 -11.43
C GLN A 36 6.51 6.37 -10.87
N PRO A 37 7.23 5.68 -9.97
CA PRO A 37 6.73 4.44 -9.36
C PRO A 37 5.41 4.68 -8.64
N ALA A 38 4.41 3.84 -8.94
CA ALA A 38 3.12 3.87 -8.27
C ALA A 38 2.40 2.54 -8.46
N PHE A 39 1.73 2.06 -7.44
CA PHE A 39 0.98 0.80 -7.51
C PHE A 39 -0.30 0.82 -6.66
N LEU A 40 -1.22 -0.06 -7.01
CA LEU A 40 -2.38 -0.43 -6.20
C LEU A 40 -2.67 -1.92 -6.41
N ALA A 41 -2.68 -2.67 -5.32
CA ALA A 41 -2.96 -4.10 -5.31
C ALA A 41 -4.04 -4.46 -4.27
N GLN A 42 -4.75 -5.56 -4.55
CA GLN A 42 -5.83 -6.10 -3.73
C GLN A 42 -5.78 -7.63 -3.70
N PRO A 43 -6.39 -8.28 -2.68
CA PRO A 43 -6.58 -9.72 -2.72
C PRO A 43 -7.42 -10.15 -3.94
N THR A 44 -7.02 -11.24 -4.59
CA THR A 44 -7.81 -11.87 -5.65
C THR A 44 -9.07 -12.54 -5.09
N SER A 45 -8.96 -13.08 -3.87
CA SER A 45 -10.04 -13.71 -3.12
C SER A 45 -9.88 -13.41 -1.62
N ALA A 46 -10.95 -13.61 -0.85
CA ALA A 46 -10.86 -13.50 0.59
C ALA A 46 -9.89 -14.55 1.16
N GLN A 47 -9.10 -14.14 2.15
CA GLN A 47 -8.18 -15.02 2.88
C GLN A 47 -8.89 -15.47 4.15
N LEU A 48 -9.23 -16.74 4.20
CA LEU A 48 -10.10 -17.28 5.23
C LEU A 48 -9.31 -17.98 6.32
N ASN A 49 -9.86 -17.96 7.54
CA ASN A 49 -9.39 -18.74 8.67
C ASN A 49 -7.91 -18.46 9.03
N LEU A 50 -7.53 -17.19 9.11
CA LEU A 50 -6.19 -16.81 9.52
C LEU A 50 -5.96 -17.19 10.99
N VAL A 51 -5.00 -18.10 11.18
CA VAL A 51 -4.72 -18.66 12.52
C VAL A 51 -4.13 -17.60 13.44
N PRO A 52 -4.66 -17.41 14.68
CA PRO A 52 -4.12 -16.48 15.66
C PRO A 52 -2.67 -16.79 16.08
N ASN A 53 -2.05 -15.84 16.79
CA ASN A 53 -0.72 -15.94 17.37
C ASN A 53 0.42 -16.15 16.38
N GLY A 54 0.29 -15.56 15.19
CA GLY A 54 1.35 -15.55 14.19
C GLY A 54 1.11 -14.45 13.15
N TYR A 55 2.19 -13.81 12.68
CA TYR A 55 2.10 -12.88 11.56
C TYR A 55 1.69 -13.60 10.29
N ARG A 56 0.83 -12.95 9.52
CA ARG A 56 0.39 -13.38 8.19
C ARG A 56 0.68 -12.27 7.20
N ASP A 57 1.47 -12.56 6.20
CA ASP A 57 1.58 -11.70 5.03
C ASP A 57 0.25 -11.75 4.28
N ILE A 58 -0.27 -10.59 3.91
CA ILE A 58 -1.54 -10.50 3.19
C ILE A 58 -1.29 -10.71 1.71
N ASP A 59 -1.96 -11.69 1.14
CA ASP A 59 -1.88 -11.96 -0.30
C ASP A 59 -2.68 -10.94 -1.10
N LEU A 60 -2.00 -10.25 -2.02
CA LEU A 60 -2.51 -9.17 -2.85
C LEU A 60 -2.31 -9.53 -4.33
N GLY A 61 -2.88 -10.64 -4.75
CA GLY A 61 -2.67 -11.22 -6.09
C GLY A 61 -3.32 -10.45 -7.25
N THR A 62 -4.07 -9.35 -7.01
CA THR A 62 -4.68 -8.54 -8.06
C THR A 62 -4.08 -7.15 -8.07
N GLU A 63 -3.23 -6.87 -9.04
CA GLU A 63 -2.74 -5.52 -9.32
C GLU A 63 -3.78 -4.75 -10.12
N ARG A 64 -4.23 -3.61 -9.60
CA ARG A 64 -5.10 -2.68 -10.34
C ARG A 64 -4.29 -1.84 -11.31
N PHE A 65 -3.11 -1.43 -10.88
CA PHE A 65 -2.04 -0.91 -11.70
C PHE A 65 -0.70 -1.08 -10.96
N ASP A 66 0.37 -1.20 -11.74
CA ASP A 66 1.75 -1.16 -11.29
C ASP A 66 2.60 -0.44 -12.34
N ARG A 67 3.02 0.77 -12.03
CA ARG A 67 3.91 1.55 -12.90
C ARG A 67 5.36 1.21 -12.61
N GLY A 68 6.02 0.64 -13.60
CA GLY A 68 7.41 0.23 -13.51
C GLY A 68 7.62 -1.22 -13.06
N SER A 69 6.55 -1.99 -12.88
CA SER A 69 6.60 -3.41 -12.46
C SER A 69 7.41 -3.62 -11.18
N ASN A 70 7.08 -2.80 -10.17
CA ASN A 70 7.78 -2.79 -8.88
C ASN A 70 7.00 -3.53 -7.78
N PHE A 71 5.82 -4.07 -8.10
CA PHE A 71 5.00 -4.86 -7.20
C PHE A 71 4.89 -6.29 -7.72
N ALA A 72 5.29 -7.27 -6.92
CA ALA A 72 5.18 -8.69 -7.27
C ALA A 72 5.05 -9.53 -6.00
N SER A 73 4.29 -10.63 -6.07
CA SER A 73 4.12 -11.57 -4.95
C SER A 73 3.73 -10.87 -3.63
N SER A 74 2.83 -9.88 -3.73
CA SER A 74 2.33 -9.07 -2.58
C SER A 74 3.37 -8.18 -1.90
N VAL A 75 4.50 -7.91 -2.57
CA VAL A 75 5.61 -7.09 -2.09
C VAL A 75 5.89 -5.97 -3.09
N PHE A 76 5.95 -4.75 -2.60
CA PHE A 76 6.51 -3.62 -3.34
C PHE A 76 8.03 -3.58 -3.14
N THR A 77 8.79 -3.36 -4.20
CA THR A 77 10.24 -3.13 -4.15
C THR A 77 10.55 -1.73 -4.67
N ALA A 78 11.20 -0.91 -3.85
CA ALA A 78 11.57 0.44 -4.23
C ALA A 78 12.60 0.42 -5.38
N PRO A 79 12.30 0.96 -6.57
CA PRO A 79 13.25 0.95 -7.69
C PRO A 79 14.37 1.97 -7.54
N ILE A 80 14.17 2.99 -6.72
CA ILE A 80 15.17 4.05 -6.44
C ILE A 80 15.07 4.47 -4.97
N THR A 81 16.15 4.99 -4.42
CA THR A 81 16.14 5.61 -3.10
C THR A 81 15.27 6.86 -3.10
N GLY A 82 14.42 7.00 -2.08
CA GLY A 82 13.51 8.14 -1.95
C GLY A 82 12.52 8.00 -0.81
N VAL A 83 11.58 8.93 -0.74
CA VAL A 83 10.46 8.90 0.19
C VAL A 83 9.22 8.41 -0.53
N TYR A 84 8.62 7.37 -0.01
CA TYR A 84 7.41 6.76 -0.57
C TYR A 84 6.21 7.00 0.32
N GLN A 85 5.11 7.46 -0.27
CA GLN A 85 3.81 7.42 0.39
C GLN A 85 3.25 6.01 0.23
N LEU A 86 3.09 5.32 1.36
CA LEU A 86 2.50 3.98 1.40
C LEU A 86 1.19 4.03 2.17
N ASN A 87 0.15 3.40 1.62
CA ASN A 87 -1.18 3.37 2.21
C ASN A 87 -1.71 1.94 2.21
N MET A 88 -2.29 1.52 3.31
CA MET A 88 -3.01 0.25 3.39
C MET A 88 -4.39 0.42 4.00
N SER A 89 -5.30 -0.44 3.58
CA SER A 89 -6.57 -0.68 4.24
C SER A 89 -6.78 -2.18 4.37
N ILE A 90 -7.03 -2.66 5.57
CA ILE A 90 -7.35 -4.06 5.82
C ILE A 90 -8.80 -4.17 6.24
N GLY A 91 -9.56 -4.97 5.52
CA GLY A 91 -10.94 -5.30 5.82
C GLY A 91 -11.04 -6.67 6.50
N LEU A 92 -11.29 -6.68 7.80
CA LEU A 92 -11.66 -7.89 8.53
C LEU A 92 -13.14 -8.20 8.27
N GLN A 93 -13.45 -9.48 8.09
CA GLN A 93 -14.83 -9.93 7.84
C GLN A 93 -15.12 -11.26 8.51
N ASN A 94 -16.40 -11.64 8.54
CA ASN A 94 -16.89 -12.95 9.01
C ASN A 94 -16.41 -13.32 10.43
N ASN A 95 -16.92 -12.63 11.43
CA ASN A 95 -16.63 -12.84 12.83
C ASN A 95 -15.27 -12.29 13.28
N VAL A 96 -15.14 -10.99 13.31
CA VAL A 96 -14.02 -10.33 14.01
C VAL A 96 -14.08 -10.78 15.48
N ASP A 97 -13.07 -11.50 15.93
CA ASP A 97 -13.06 -12.09 17.28
C ASP A 97 -12.87 -11.02 18.36
N LYS A 98 -13.98 -10.67 19.01
CA LYS A 98 -13.95 -9.69 20.11
C LYS A 98 -13.24 -10.21 21.38
N ASN A 99 -12.93 -11.51 21.45
CA ASN A 99 -12.17 -12.11 22.54
C ASN A 99 -10.67 -12.21 22.22
N ALA A 100 -10.24 -11.75 21.06
CA ALA A 100 -8.81 -11.55 20.82
C ALA A 100 -8.24 -10.52 21.80
N ASP A 101 -7.02 -10.71 22.23
CA ASP A 101 -6.33 -9.76 23.11
C ASP A 101 -6.07 -8.45 22.36
N PHE A 102 -5.71 -8.56 21.07
CA PHE A 102 -5.51 -7.44 20.15
C PHE A 102 -5.44 -7.90 18.70
N TYR A 103 -5.66 -6.96 17.82
CA TYR A 103 -5.29 -7.06 16.41
C TYR A 103 -4.15 -6.09 16.11
N GLN A 104 -3.14 -6.56 15.39
CA GLN A 104 -2.08 -5.71 14.86
C GLN A 104 -2.09 -5.77 13.34
N ILE A 105 -2.17 -4.59 12.75
CA ILE A 105 -2.09 -4.38 11.32
C ILE A 105 -0.80 -3.64 11.07
N GLU A 106 0.00 -4.12 10.13
CA GLU A 106 1.35 -3.64 9.97
C GLU A 106 1.71 -3.43 8.51
N LEU A 107 2.26 -2.27 8.25
CA LEU A 107 3.02 -1.98 7.05
C LEU A 107 4.48 -2.21 7.38
N SER A 108 5.03 -3.30 6.85
CA SER A 108 6.39 -3.75 7.12
C SER A 108 7.29 -3.38 5.95
N THR A 109 8.31 -2.58 6.20
CA THR A 109 9.39 -2.30 5.25
C THR A 109 10.67 -3.00 5.65
N SER A 110 11.66 -3.09 4.75
CA SER A 110 12.99 -3.62 5.11
C SER A 110 13.69 -2.78 6.18
N ASN A 111 13.32 -1.50 6.34
CA ASN A 111 13.95 -0.59 7.30
C ASN A 111 13.25 -0.60 8.66
N ARG A 112 11.91 -0.69 8.68
CA ARG A 112 11.12 -0.64 9.92
C ARG A 112 9.68 -1.09 9.71
N ASP A 113 9.02 -1.40 10.80
CA ASP A 113 7.61 -1.73 10.83
C ASP A 113 6.78 -0.54 11.33
N TYR A 114 5.66 -0.27 10.66
CA TYR A 114 4.66 0.70 11.07
C TYR A 114 3.41 -0.06 11.45
N ALA A 115 3.12 -0.11 12.75
CA ALA A 115 2.05 -0.93 13.29
C ALA A 115 0.89 -0.07 13.81
N TRP A 116 -0.32 -0.54 13.60
CA TRP A 116 -1.50 -0.11 14.32
C TRP A 116 -2.07 -1.28 15.12
N ILE A 117 -2.26 -1.06 16.43
CA ILE A 117 -2.77 -2.08 17.37
C ILE A 117 -4.14 -1.64 17.85
N ILE A 118 -5.09 -2.56 17.82
CA ILE A 118 -6.47 -2.36 18.25
C ILE A 118 -6.85 -3.45 19.24
N ASP A 119 -7.44 -3.04 20.37
CA ASP A 119 -8.13 -3.96 21.29
C ASP A 119 -9.59 -4.08 20.85
N PRO A 120 -10.07 -5.25 20.38
CA PRO A 120 -11.45 -5.43 19.95
C PRO A 120 -12.48 -5.40 21.09
N ASN A 121 -12.04 -5.45 22.34
CA ASN A 121 -12.91 -5.44 23.51
C ASN A 121 -13.34 -4.05 23.98
N PHE A 122 -12.86 -2.97 23.37
CA PHE A 122 -13.19 -1.60 23.81
C PHE A 122 -14.71 -1.28 23.75
N GLU A 123 -15.48 -2.04 22.99
CA GLU A 123 -16.95 -1.94 22.85
C GLU A 123 -17.64 -3.22 23.33
N ALA A 124 -17.47 -3.57 24.59
CA ALA A 124 -18.02 -4.80 25.18
C ALA A 124 -19.57 -4.94 25.06
N SER A 125 -20.28 -3.83 24.84
CA SER A 125 -21.75 -3.81 24.67
C SER A 125 -22.20 -4.12 23.23
N ILE A 126 -21.31 -4.10 22.26
CA ILE A 126 -21.61 -4.42 20.87
C ILE A 126 -21.47 -5.94 20.67
N GLY A 127 -22.39 -6.55 19.91
CA GLY A 127 -22.26 -7.95 19.48
C GLY A 127 -20.99 -8.16 18.67
N THR A 128 -20.67 -9.40 18.32
CA THR A 128 -19.50 -9.71 17.48
C THR A 128 -19.54 -8.91 16.17
N PRO A 129 -18.57 -8.03 15.88
CA PRO A 129 -18.56 -7.29 14.62
C PRO A 129 -18.41 -8.24 13.44
N VAL A 130 -19.22 -8.03 12.41
CA VAL A 130 -19.13 -8.80 11.16
C VAL A 130 -18.01 -8.26 10.26
N TYR A 131 -17.85 -6.93 10.29
CA TYR A 131 -16.84 -6.22 9.48
C TYR A 131 -16.11 -5.20 10.32
N TRP A 132 -14.82 -5.09 10.07
CA TRP A 132 -13.97 -4.03 10.63
C TRP A 132 -12.92 -3.62 9.62
N HIS A 133 -12.78 -2.33 9.40
CA HIS A 133 -11.76 -1.76 8.52
C HIS A 133 -10.78 -0.93 9.31
N SER A 134 -9.50 -1.11 8.99
CA SER A 134 -8.42 -0.31 9.52
C SER A 134 -7.54 0.20 8.38
N THR A 135 -7.13 1.46 8.50
CA THR A 135 -6.28 2.11 7.50
C THR A 135 -5.02 2.65 8.15
N LEU A 136 -3.91 2.57 7.45
CA LEU A 136 -2.65 3.19 7.83
C LEU A 136 -2.02 3.86 6.61
N SER A 137 -1.45 5.05 6.83
CA SER A 137 -0.80 5.85 5.81
C SER A 137 0.50 6.40 6.39
N VAL A 138 1.61 6.16 5.72
CA VAL A 138 2.94 6.57 6.18
C VAL A 138 3.77 7.12 5.05
N LEU A 139 4.70 8.00 5.39
CA LEU A 139 5.85 8.35 4.56
C LEU A 139 7.02 7.48 5.00
N ALA A 140 7.48 6.61 4.10
CA ALA A 140 8.58 5.69 4.35
C ALA A 140 9.82 6.11 3.56
N ASP A 141 10.94 6.24 4.25
CA ASP A 141 12.25 6.35 3.64
C ASP A 141 12.69 4.95 3.19
N MET A 142 12.98 4.78 1.91
CA MET A 142 13.38 3.50 1.33
C MET A 142 14.58 3.69 0.41
N ASP A 143 15.57 2.84 0.56
CA ASP A 143 16.64 2.74 -0.40
C ASP A 143 16.24 1.91 -1.62
N ALA A 144 16.98 2.04 -2.71
CA ALA A 144 16.76 1.18 -3.87
C ALA A 144 16.89 -0.30 -3.48
N ASN A 145 15.90 -1.11 -3.85
CA ASN A 145 15.68 -2.51 -3.49
C ASN A 145 15.11 -2.77 -2.07
N ASP A 146 14.84 -1.75 -1.29
CA ASP A 146 14.03 -1.93 -0.08
C ASP A 146 12.64 -2.43 -0.43
N THR A 147 12.06 -3.21 0.46
CA THR A 147 10.76 -3.83 0.23
C THR A 147 9.71 -3.31 1.22
N ALA A 148 8.44 -3.36 0.79
CA ALA A 148 7.30 -3.07 1.65
C ALA A 148 6.17 -4.07 1.39
N LYS A 149 5.53 -4.52 2.47
CA LYS A 149 4.37 -5.42 2.43
C LYS A 149 3.44 -5.13 3.60
N ILE A 150 2.23 -5.68 3.55
CA ILE A 150 1.30 -5.59 4.67
C ILE A 150 1.19 -6.92 5.40
N ARG A 151 1.15 -6.85 6.72
CA ARG A 151 1.02 -8.01 7.62
C ARG A 151 -0.15 -7.82 8.58
N PHE A 152 -0.70 -8.95 9.00
CA PHE A 152 -1.75 -9.04 9.98
C PHE A 152 -1.35 -9.98 11.10
N TYR A 153 -1.71 -9.63 12.33
CA TYR A 153 -1.54 -10.47 13.51
C TYR A 153 -2.79 -10.37 14.38
N GLN A 154 -3.30 -11.51 14.81
CA GLN A 154 -4.32 -11.63 15.84
C GLN A 154 -3.67 -12.23 17.08
N GLY A 155 -3.63 -11.49 18.21
CA GLY A 155 -3.19 -11.98 19.49
C GLY A 155 -4.35 -12.62 20.24
N GLY A 156 -4.19 -13.86 20.66
CA GLY A 156 -5.22 -14.55 21.46
C GLY A 156 -6.53 -14.80 20.70
N GLY A 157 -7.61 -15.01 21.47
CA GLY A 157 -8.92 -15.31 20.95
C GLY A 157 -9.10 -16.77 20.54
N SER A 158 -10.30 -17.11 20.11
CA SER A 158 -10.69 -18.49 19.75
C SER A 158 -11.19 -18.62 18.33
N THR A 159 -11.57 -17.51 17.70
CA THR A 159 -12.11 -17.46 16.33
C THR A 159 -11.03 -16.96 15.37
N GLN A 160 -10.88 -17.66 14.26
CA GLN A 160 -9.99 -17.24 13.18
C GLN A 160 -10.64 -16.09 12.39
N THR A 161 -9.84 -15.08 12.09
CA THR A 161 -10.28 -13.90 11.33
C THR A 161 -10.11 -14.11 9.84
N ASP A 162 -11.02 -13.55 9.06
CA ASP A 162 -10.95 -13.52 7.60
C ASP A 162 -10.58 -12.12 7.11
N ILE A 163 -9.79 -12.06 6.04
CA ILE A 163 -9.46 -10.82 5.34
C ILE A 163 -10.26 -10.74 4.03
N GLY A 164 -11.00 -9.66 3.88
CA GLY A 164 -11.85 -9.43 2.71
C GLY A 164 -11.13 -8.90 1.48
N THR A 165 -11.75 -9.06 0.31
CA THR A 165 -11.24 -8.53 -0.97
C THR A 165 -11.26 -7.01 -1.08
N ASN A 166 -11.89 -6.33 -0.14
CA ASN A 166 -11.87 -4.87 0.02
C ASN A 166 -10.62 -4.34 0.74
N THR A 167 -9.67 -5.22 1.06
CA THR A 167 -8.32 -4.88 1.48
C THR A 167 -7.52 -4.34 0.30
N TYR A 168 -6.65 -3.36 0.53
CA TYR A 168 -5.74 -2.87 -0.51
C TYR A 168 -4.42 -2.36 0.08
N PHE A 169 -3.41 -2.39 -0.77
CA PHE A 169 -2.11 -1.77 -0.55
C PHE A 169 -1.74 -0.92 -1.75
N SER A 170 -1.32 0.29 -1.52
CA SER A 170 -0.93 1.21 -2.57
C SER A 170 0.24 2.08 -2.15
N GLY A 171 0.95 2.60 -3.12
CA GLY A 171 2.03 3.53 -2.85
C GLY A 171 2.51 4.26 -4.10
N PHE A 172 3.26 5.33 -3.86
CA PHE A 172 3.94 6.09 -4.91
C PHE A 172 5.15 6.81 -4.36
N LEU A 173 6.12 7.09 -5.22
CA LEU A 173 7.27 7.92 -4.90
C LEU A 173 6.85 9.38 -4.72
N VAL A 174 7.25 9.99 -3.61
CA VAL A 174 6.97 11.41 -3.31
C VAL A 174 8.15 12.27 -3.75
N ALA A 175 9.37 11.88 -3.37
CA ALA A 175 10.61 12.63 -3.64
C ALA A 175 11.83 11.71 -3.62
#